data_73315d7daf142ec5e39e7c1f29a48bd8
#
_entry.id   73315d7daf142ec5e39e7c1f29a48bd8
#
_cell.length_a   1.000
_cell.length_b   1.000
_cell.length_c   1.000
_cell.angle_alpha   90.00
_cell.angle_beta   90.00
_cell.angle_gamma   90.00
#
_symmetry.space_group_name_H-M   'P 1'
#
loop_
_entity.id
_entity.type
_entity.pdbx_description
1 polymer ?
#
loop_
_entity_poly.entity_id
_entity_poly.type
_entity_poly.pdbx_seq_one_letter_code
_entity_poly.pdbx_strand_id
1 'polypeptide(L)'
;MLQFLLTLTDESNHGKIEHIYDTYHDYMMKYAVSKLQAAGRKNAIYDAEDAVQNAFMKIVKHIDKIDFSRGEKDVKNYCLTILCNEICNVLSDNEEKFEFDEEFCSGNEYNFIEELEIKEQYNQVVKAIESLDEKYSTTLYLFYCKEKTVNEISDMMGISTKTVYTRLSRGKQLLTDSLKGVKIDG
;
A
#
# COMPACT_ATOMS: atom_id res chain seq x y z
N MET A 1 -22.30 5.44 4.28
CA MET A 1 -21.20 4.91 5.13
C MET A 1 -20.84 5.88 6.27
N LEU A 2 -20.48 7.15 6.02
CA LEU A 2 -20.03 8.11 7.04
C LEU A 2 -20.96 8.19 8.25
N GLN A 3 -22.27 8.43 8.04
CA GLN A 3 -23.26 8.52 9.14
C GLN A 3 -23.25 7.29 10.08
N PHE A 4 -23.07 6.10 9.50
CA PHE A 4 -22.95 4.87 10.28
C PHE A 4 -21.66 4.85 11.10
N LEU A 5 -20.52 5.28 10.53
CA LEU A 5 -19.23 5.34 11.24
C LEU A 5 -19.29 6.29 12.45
N LEU A 6 -19.98 7.43 12.31
CA LEU A 6 -20.15 8.39 13.39
C LEU A 6 -20.97 7.83 14.56
N THR A 7 -21.92 6.92 14.31
CA THR A 7 -22.69 6.27 15.39
C THR A 7 -21.86 5.28 16.23
N LEU A 8 -20.67 4.92 15.78
CA LEU A 8 -19.80 3.93 16.43
C LEU A 8 -18.77 4.57 17.39
N THR A 9 -18.74 5.89 17.49
CA THR A 9 -17.75 6.61 18.30
C THR A 9 -18.37 7.74 19.09
N ASP A 10 -17.61 8.25 20.06
CA ASP A 10 -17.97 9.42 20.83
C ASP A 10 -17.93 10.69 19.96
N GLU A 11 -18.79 11.67 20.28
CA GLU A 11 -18.88 12.94 19.55
C GLU A 11 -17.52 13.67 19.45
N SER A 12 -16.64 13.50 20.44
CA SER A 12 -15.29 14.10 20.43
C SER A 12 -14.40 13.64 19.27
N ASN A 13 -14.70 12.50 18.68
CA ASN A 13 -13.94 11.91 17.56
C ASN A 13 -14.61 12.13 16.20
N HIS A 14 -15.85 12.66 16.16
CA HIS A 14 -16.58 12.85 14.91
C HIS A 14 -15.79 13.68 13.90
N GLY A 15 -15.23 14.82 14.33
CA GLY A 15 -14.45 15.68 13.43
C GLY A 15 -13.22 15.00 12.83
N LYS A 16 -12.58 14.10 13.58
CA LYS A 16 -11.44 13.32 13.07
C LYS A 16 -11.88 12.30 12.02
N ILE A 17 -13.01 11.64 12.26
CA ILE A 17 -13.57 10.63 11.36
C ILE A 17 -14.06 11.29 10.07
N GLU A 18 -14.77 12.41 10.17
CA GLU A 18 -15.23 13.19 9.03
C GLU A 18 -14.03 13.63 8.18
N HIS A 19 -12.99 14.18 8.82
CA HIS A 19 -11.78 14.60 8.13
C HIS A 19 -11.08 13.42 7.37
N ILE A 20 -10.90 12.27 8.03
CA ILE A 20 -10.32 11.09 7.39
C ILE A 20 -11.19 10.61 6.23
N TYR A 21 -12.49 10.56 6.43
CA TYR A 21 -13.43 10.07 5.42
C TYR A 21 -13.43 10.98 4.19
N ASP A 22 -13.61 12.28 4.38
CA ASP A 22 -13.69 13.24 3.28
C ASP A 22 -12.37 13.35 2.51
N THR A 23 -11.24 13.20 3.21
CA THR A 23 -9.91 13.33 2.60
C THR A 23 -9.48 12.05 1.89
N TYR A 24 -9.74 10.86 2.48
CA TYR A 24 -9.08 9.64 2.01
C TYR A 24 -10.03 8.59 1.43
N HIS A 25 -11.36 8.67 1.60
CA HIS A 25 -12.30 7.65 1.14
C HIS A 25 -12.15 7.35 -0.36
N ASP A 26 -12.22 8.38 -1.20
CA ASP A 26 -12.17 8.21 -2.65
C ASP A 26 -10.81 7.70 -3.13
N TYR A 27 -9.75 8.14 -2.45
CA TYR A 27 -8.40 7.67 -2.72
C TYR A 27 -8.27 6.18 -2.36
N MET A 28 -8.73 5.77 -1.17
CA MET A 28 -8.72 4.38 -0.72
C MET A 28 -9.54 3.48 -1.65
N MET A 29 -10.69 3.94 -2.12
CA MET A 29 -11.51 3.22 -3.10
C MET A 29 -10.78 2.99 -4.42
N LYS A 30 -10.24 4.04 -5.02
CA LYS A 30 -9.48 3.93 -6.28
C LYS A 30 -8.30 2.98 -6.14
N TYR A 31 -7.59 3.08 -5.02
CA TYR A 31 -6.45 2.21 -4.73
C TYR A 31 -6.87 0.75 -4.60
N ALA A 32 -7.89 0.44 -3.79
CA ALA A 32 -8.37 -0.92 -3.58
C ALA A 32 -8.85 -1.55 -4.90
N VAL A 33 -9.63 -0.81 -5.70
CA VAL A 33 -10.07 -1.28 -7.03
C VAL A 33 -8.89 -1.60 -7.92
N SER A 34 -7.89 -0.71 -8.00
CA SER A 34 -6.70 -0.92 -8.83
C SER A 34 -5.93 -2.17 -8.41
N LYS A 35 -5.70 -2.37 -7.11
CA LYS A 35 -4.96 -3.53 -6.59
C LYS A 35 -5.71 -4.84 -6.80
N LEU A 36 -7.02 -4.87 -6.59
CA LEU A 36 -7.84 -6.05 -6.77
C LEU A 36 -8.03 -6.42 -8.25
N GLN A 37 -8.12 -5.42 -9.14
CA GLN A 37 -8.11 -5.64 -10.59
C GLN A 37 -6.77 -6.22 -11.07
N ALA A 38 -5.66 -5.66 -10.62
CA ALA A 38 -4.32 -6.17 -10.92
C ALA A 38 -4.12 -7.62 -10.42
N ALA A 39 -4.77 -7.99 -9.31
CA ALA A 39 -4.80 -9.35 -8.78
C ALA A 39 -5.79 -10.29 -9.51
N GLY A 40 -6.46 -9.81 -10.57
CA GLY A 40 -7.38 -10.61 -11.38
C GLY A 40 -8.74 -10.89 -10.74
N ARG A 41 -9.14 -10.12 -9.71
CA ARG A 41 -10.45 -10.28 -9.05
C ARG A 41 -11.57 -9.86 -10.01
N LYS A 42 -12.52 -10.78 -10.26
CA LYS A 42 -13.66 -10.53 -11.18
C LYS A 42 -14.62 -9.46 -10.64
N ASN A 43 -14.78 -9.39 -9.32
CA ASN A 43 -15.68 -8.48 -8.64
C ASN A 43 -14.90 -7.38 -7.91
N ALA A 44 -13.77 -6.91 -8.46
CA ALA A 44 -12.85 -5.99 -7.80
C ALA A 44 -13.50 -4.74 -7.20
N ILE A 45 -14.60 -4.23 -7.78
CA ILE A 45 -15.31 -3.07 -7.26
C ILE A 45 -16.02 -3.42 -5.93
N TYR A 46 -16.76 -4.52 -5.89
CA TYR A 46 -17.46 -4.96 -4.68
C TYR A 46 -16.47 -5.38 -3.59
N ASP A 47 -15.43 -6.13 -3.98
CA ASP A 47 -14.36 -6.52 -3.06
C ASP A 47 -13.63 -5.29 -2.49
N ALA A 48 -13.47 -4.22 -3.27
CA ALA A 48 -12.89 -2.96 -2.83
C ALA A 48 -13.82 -2.19 -1.86
N GLU A 49 -15.12 -2.17 -2.14
CA GLU A 49 -16.12 -1.57 -1.23
C GLU A 49 -16.07 -2.25 0.14
N ASP A 50 -16.03 -3.58 0.17
CA ASP A 50 -15.94 -4.37 1.42
C ASP A 50 -14.61 -4.10 2.14
N ALA A 51 -13.49 -4.11 1.42
CA ALA A 51 -12.17 -3.84 1.99
C ALA A 51 -12.09 -2.42 2.59
N VAL A 52 -12.59 -1.41 1.88
CA VAL A 52 -12.61 -0.02 2.35
C VAL A 52 -13.56 0.14 3.54
N GLN A 53 -14.73 -0.49 3.52
CA GLN A 53 -15.65 -0.47 4.65
C GLN A 53 -15.02 -1.08 5.90
N ASN A 54 -14.40 -2.25 5.78
CA ASN A 54 -13.69 -2.91 6.88
C ASN A 54 -12.51 -2.08 7.40
N ALA A 55 -11.76 -1.43 6.49
CA ALA A 55 -10.70 -0.52 6.87
C ALA A 55 -11.22 0.65 7.70
N PHE A 56 -12.30 1.31 7.28
CA PHE A 56 -12.91 2.39 8.05
C PHE A 56 -13.44 1.92 9.41
N MET A 57 -14.01 0.73 9.51
CA MET A 57 -14.43 0.15 10.79
C MET A 57 -13.25 0.01 11.75
N LYS A 58 -12.09 -0.42 11.25
CA LYS A 58 -10.87 -0.54 12.06
C LYS A 58 -10.26 0.82 12.41
N ILE A 59 -10.27 1.78 11.48
CA ILE A 59 -9.83 3.17 11.74
C ILE A 59 -10.67 3.77 12.88
N VAL A 60 -12.00 3.66 12.80
CA VAL A 60 -12.93 4.14 13.83
C VAL A 60 -12.64 3.50 15.18
N LYS A 61 -12.45 2.18 15.23
CA LYS A 61 -12.15 1.44 16.45
C LYS A 61 -10.84 1.92 17.14
N HIS A 62 -9.92 2.46 16.38
CA HIS A 62 -8.60 2.88 16.87
C HIS A 62 -8.34 4.38 16.69
N ILE A 63 -9.39 5.19 16.51
CA ILE A 63 -9.29 6.62 16.23
C ILE A 63 -8.50 7.38 17.32
N ASP A 64 -8.61 6.95 18.57
CA ASP A 64 -7.90 7.56 19.69
C ASP A 64 -6.37 7.37 19.64
N LYS A 65 -5.90 6.39 18.86
CA LYS A 65 -4.46 6.10 18.68
C LYS A 65 -3.86 6.91 17.54
N ILE A 66 -4.67 7.57 16.73
CA ILE A 66 -4.20 8.35 15.60
C ILE A 66 -3.77 9.73 16.09
N ASP A 67 -2.49 10.01 15.94
CA ASP A 67 -1.88 11.28 16.32
C ASP A 67 -1.85 12.24 15.13
N PHE A 68 -2.85 13.11 15.05
CA PHE A 68 -2.96 14.12 14.01
C PHE A 68 -1.88 15.21 14.09
N SER A 69 -1.17 15.32 15.23
CA SER A 69 -0.09 16.30 15.38
C SER A 69 1.15 15.97 14.54
N ARG A 70 1.29 14.71 14.10
CA ARG A 70 2.38 14.26 13.22
C ARG A 70 2.21 14.65 11.77
N GLY A 71 1.05 15.17 11.41
CA GLY A 71 0.72 15.66 10.07
C GLY A 71 -0.08 14.66 9.22
N GLU A 72 -0.63 15.18 8.13
CA GLU A 72 -1.50 14.46 7.19
C GLU A 72 -0.87 13.20 6.60
N LYS A 73 0.44 13.23 6.38
CA LYS A 73 1.21 12.11 5.82
C LYS A 73 1.12 10.87 6.71
N ASP A 74 1.26 11.02 8.02
CA ASP A 74 1.21 9.91 8.97
C ASP A 74 -0.21 9.35 9.09
N VAL A 75 -1.22 10.23 9.08
CA VAL A 75 -2.64 9.82 9.08
C VAL A 75 -2.97 9.01 7.83
N LYS A 76 -2.56 9.51 6.66
CA LYS A 76 -2.73 8.81 5.38
C LYS A 76 -2.08 7.44 5.40
N ASN A 77 -0.81 7.35 5.81
CA ASN A 77 -0.06 6.10 5.88
C ASN A 77 -0.74 5.09 6.81
N TYR A 78 -1.26 5.54 7.94
CA TYR A 78 -2.00 4.69 8.86
C TYR A 78 -3.27 4.11 8.20
N CYS A 79 -4.08 4.96 7.53
CA CYS A 79 -5.29 4.54 6.83
C CYS A 79 -4.98 3.52 5.73
N LEU A 80 -3.92 3.77 4.97
CA LEU A 80 -3.52 2.90 3.87
C LEU A 80 -2.94 1.56 4.36
N THR A 81 -2.20 1.55 5.46
CA THR A 81 -1.73 0.30 6.08
C THR A 81 -2.91 -0.60 6.47
N ILE A 82 -3.95 -0.02 7.08
CA ILE A 82 -5.16 -0.78 7.42
C ILE A 82 -5.86 -1.29 6.16
N LEU A 83 -6.00 -0.45 5.12
CA LEU A 83 -6.62 -0.85 3.86
C LEU A 83 -5.85 -1.98 3.17
N CYS A 84 -4.51 -1.91 3.12
CA CYS A 84 -3.69 -2.96 2.55
C CYS A 84 -3.94 -4.30 3.25
N ASN A 85 -4.02 -4.31 4.57
CA ASN A 85 -4.33 -5.53 5.33
C ASN A 85 -5.71 -6.09 4.95
N GLU A 86 -6.72 -5.21 4.72
CA GLU A 86 -8.04 -5.67 4.29
C GLU A 86 -8.03 -6.21 2.86
N ILE A 87 -7.31 -5.57 1.94
CA ILE A 87 -7.12 -6.09 0.57
C ILE A 87 -6.46 -7.47 0.61
N CYS A 88 -5.45 -7.65 1.47
CA CYS A 88 -4.79 -8.92 1.66
C CYS A 88 -5.74 -9.99 2.19
N ASN A 89 -6.61 -9.65 3.14
CA ASN A 89 -7.62 -10.57 3.65
C ASN A 89 -8.57 -11.01 2.51
N VAL A 90 -9.03 -10.08 1.68
CA VAL A 90 -9.87 -10.37 0.50
C VAL A 90 -9.16 -11.30 -0.49
N LEU A 91 -7.85 -11.14 -0.67
CA LEU A 91 -7.05 -11.97 -1.58
C LEU A 91 -6.75 -13.36 -1.00
N SER A 92 -6.61 -13.49 0.33
CA SER A 92 -6.28 -14.74 1.02
C SER A 92 -7.48 -15.65 1.27
N ASP A 93 -8.71 -15.23 1.06
CA ASP A 93 -9.94 -16.05 1.21
C ASP A 93 -10.05 -17.20 0.18
N ASN A 94 -9.09 -17.30 -0.76
CA ASN A 94 -8.92 -18.44 -1.66
C ASN A 94 -7.68 -19.28 -1.30
N GLU A 95 -7.83 -20.18 -0.31
CA GLU A 95 -7.08 -21.44 -0.06
C GLU A 95 -5.60 -21.42 0.34
N GLU A 96 -4.89 -20.31 0.44
CA GLU A 96 -3.60 -20.30 1.13
C GLU A 96 -3.54 -19.15 2.13
N LYS A 97 -3.48 -19.48 3.43
CA LYS A 97 -3.15 -18.50 4.48
C LYS A 97 -1.78 -17.90 4.19
N PHE A 98 -1.77 -16.75 3.53
CA PHE A 98 -0.58 -15.92 3.47
C PHE A 98 -0.36 -15.32 4.86
N GLU A 99 0.66 -15.79 5.57
CA GLU A 99 1.23 -15.01 6.66
C GLU A 99 1.87 -13.76 6.02
N PHE A 100 1.12 -12.68 6.03
CA PHE A 100 1.60 -11.38 5.61
C PHE A 100 2.58 -10.86 6.64
N ASP A 101 3.81 -10.64 6.19
CA ASP A 101 4.79 -9.87 6.94
C ASP A 101 4.26 -8.43 7.06
N GLU A 102 4.02 -7.94 8.30
CA GLU A 102 3.55 -6.57 8.57
C GLU A 102 4.42 -5.49 7.90
N GLU A 103 5.65 -5.85 7.54
CA GLU A 103 6.63 -5.02 6.85
C GLU A 103 6.24 -4.70 5.39
N PHE A 104 5.43 -5.55 4.74
CA PHE A 104 4.98 -5.35 3.36
C PHE A 104 3.91 -4.25 3.25
N CYS A 105 3.10 -4.08 4.29
CA CYS A 105 2.07 -3.05 4.38
C CYS A 105 2.52 -1.83 5.20
N SER A 106 3.81 -1.70 5.50
CA SER A 106 4.31 -0.53 6.23
C SER A 106 4.14 0.73 5.38
N GLY A 107 3.55 1.78 5.97
CA GLY A 107 3.17 3.02 5.31
C GLY A 107 4.29 3.77 4.55
N ASN A 108 5.54 3.33 4.66
CA ASN A 108 6.66 3.80 3.87
C ASN A 108 6.54 3.47 2.37
N GLU A 109 5.75 2.47 1.99
CA GLU A 109 5.58 2.07 0.59
C GLU A 109 4.78 3.09 -0.21
N TYR A 110 3.82 3.75 0.44
CA TYR A 110 2.99 4.77 -0.18
C TYR A 110 3.71 6.10 -0.43
N ASN A 111 4.59 6.49 0.47
CA ASN A 111 5.43 7.66 0.25
C ASN A 111 6.34 7.53 -0.96
N PHE A 112 6.77 6.29 -1.25
CA PHE A 112 7.61 6.00 -2.39
C PHE A 112 6.84 6.14 -3.73
N ILE A 113 5.58 5.72 -3.79
CA ILE A 113 4.78 5.78 -5.01
C ILE A 113 4.28 7.22 -5.29
N GLU A 114 3.91 7.99 -4.27
CA GLU A 114 3.52 9.40 -4.46
C GLU A 114 4.69 10.31 -4.90
N GLU A 115 5.90 10.04 -4.44
CA GLU A 115 7.11 10.72 -4.91
C GLU A 115 7.44 10.37 -6.37
N LEU A 116 6.86 9.27 -6.91
CA LEU A 116 7.02 8.84 -8.31
C LEU A 116 6.11 9.55 -9.31
N GLU A 117 5.07 10.25 -8.90
CA GLU A 117 4.15 10.93 -9.81
C GLU A 117 4.78 12.15 -10.51
N ILE A 118 5.95 12.61 -10.06
CA ILE A 118 6.72 13.64 -10.75
C ILE A 118 7.62 12.94 -11.78
N LYS A 119 7.32 13.14 -13.05
CA LYS A 119 7.92 12.45 -14.22
C LYS A 119 9.46 12.42 -14.25
N GLU A 120 10.11 13.39 -13.64
CA GLU A 120 11.56 13.53 -13.55
C GLU A 120 12.14 12.62 -12.44
N GLN A 121 11.42 12.46 -11.35
CA GLN A 121 11.76 11.56 -10.24
C GLN A 121 11.52 10.09 -10.63
N TYR A 122 10.52 9.80 -11.45
CA TYR A 122 10.28 8.46 -11.98
C TYR A 122 11.50 7.92 -12.73
N ASN A 123 12.10 8.71 -13.61
CA ASN A 123 13.28 8.31 -14.37
C ASN A 123 14.52 8.07 -13.48
N GLN A 124 14.67 8.83 -12.38
CA GLN A 124 15.75 8.61 -11.42
C GLN A 124 15.57 7.31 -10.64
N VAL A 125 14.34 6.99 -10.26
CA VAL A 125 14.01 5.74 -9.56
C VAL A 125 14.20 4.52 -10.47
N VAL A 126 13.74 4.59 -11.72
CA VAL A 126 13.96 3.49 -12.68
C VAL A 126 15.46 3.23 -12.86
N LYS A 127 16.28 4.27 -13.05
CA LYS A 127 17.73 4.14 -13.12
C LYS A 127 18.34 3.57 -11.83
N ALA A 128 17.85 3.97 -10.68
CA ALA A 128 18.31 3.44 -9.41
C ALA A 128 17.93 1.95 -9.25
N ILE A 129 16.73 1.54 -9.69
CA ILE A 129 16.34 0.11 -9.75
C ILE A 129 17.27 -0.66 -10.67
N GLU A 130 17.55 -0.14 -11.86
CA GLU A 130 18.45 -0.79 -12.85
C GLU A 130 19.90 -0.94 -12.35
N SER A 131 20.35 -0.08 -11.43
CA SER A 131 21.68 -0.17 -10.82
C SER A 131 21.82 -1.25 -9.75
N LEU A 132 20.71 -1.84 -9.28
CA LEU A 132 20.74 -2.91 -8.29
C LEU A 132 21.13 -4.26 -8.93
N ASP A 133 21.54 -5.22 -8.08
CA ASP A 133 21.75 -6.61 -8.50
C ASP A 133 20.49 -7.14 -9.23
N GLU A 134 20.69 -7.84 -10.35
CA GLU A 134 19.66 -8.31 -11.27
C GLU A 134 18.46 -8.99 -10.57
N LYS A 135 18.71 -9.76 -9.51
CA LYS A 135 17.66 -10.45 -8.76
C LYS A 135 16.72 -9.49 -8.03
N TYR A 136 17.21 -8.30 -7.62
CA TYR A 136 16.40 -7.27 -6.98
C TYR A 136 15.79 -6.34 -8.02
N SER A 137 16.60 -5.88 -8.99
CA SER A 137 16.14 -4.96 -10.02
C SER A 137 14.99 -5.54 -10.84
N THR A 138 15.11 -6.80 -11.29
CA THR A 138 14.04 -7.48 -12.02
C THR A 138 12.77 -7.62 -11.17
N THR A 139 12.91 -8.03 -9.90
CA THR A 139 11.75 -8.20 -9.01
C THR A 139 11.02 -6.87 -8.75
N LEU A 140 11.77 -5.79 -8.46
CA LEU A 140 11.22 -4.45 -8.26
C LEU A 140 10.60 -3.90 -9.54
N TYR A 141 11.25 -4.06 -10.68
CA TYR A 141 10.74 -3.61 -11.97
C TYR A 141 9.41 -4.29 -12.35
N LEU A 142 9.33 -5.61 -12.17
CA LEU A 142 8.09 -6.34 -12.42
C LEU A 142 6.96 -5.89 -11.50
N PHE A 143 7.28 -5.64 -10.23
CA PHE A 143 6.28 -5.25 -9.24
C PHE A 143 5.81 -3.79 -9.41
N TYR A 144 6.76 -2.83 -9.50
CA TYR A 144 6.44 -1.40 -9.51
C TYR A 144 6.19 -0.83 -10.91
N CYS A 145 6.94 -1.27 -11.91
CA CYS A 145 6.83 -0.71 -13.26
C CYS A 145 5.90 -1.51 -14.18
N LYS A 146 5.75 -2.80 -13.93
CA LYS A 146 4.86 -3.68 -14.70
C LYS A 146 3.61 -4.11 -13.94
N GLU A 147 3.43 -3.61 -12.71
CA GLU A 147 2.26 -3.86 -11.86
C GLU A 147 1.93 -5.35 -11.70
N LYS A 148 2.95 -6.21 -11.70
CA LYS A 148 2.78 -7.65 -11.57
C LYS A 148 2.52 -8.04 -10.12
N THR A 149 1.59 -8.96 -9.91
CA THR A 149 1.34 -9.56 -8.60
C THR A 149 2.53 -10.43 -8.18
N VAL A 150 2.66 -10.66 -6.86
CA VAL A 150 3.69 -11.55 -6.32
C VAL A 150 3.60 -12.97 -6.91
N ASN A 151 2.40 -13.48 -7.15
CA ASN A 151 2.19 -14.79 -7.77
C ASN A 151 2.68 -14.81 -9.21
N GLU A 152 2.33 -13.80 -10.03
CA GLU A 152 2.83 -13.70 -11.40
C GLU A 152 4.37 -13.59 -11.43
N ILE A 153 4.97 -12.82 -10.52
CA ILE A 153 6.43 -12.70 -10.41
C ILE A 153 7.05 -14.04 -10.01
N SER A 154 6.43 -14.75 -9.06
CA SER A 154 6.85 -16.10 -8.65
C SER A 154 6.91 -17.06 -9.84
N ASP A 155 5.83 -17.08 -10.64
CA ASP A 155 5.71 -17.93 -11.83
C ASP A 155 6.70 -17.51 -12.92
N MET A 156 6.82 -16.22 -13.21
CA MET A 156 7.72 -15.68 -14.25
C MET A 156 9.19 -15.92 -13.92
N MET A 157 9.57 -15.84 -12.64
CA MET A 157 10.96 -16.00 -12.21
C MET A 157 11.30 -17.42 -11.75
N GLY A 158 10.31 -18.32 -11.64
CA GLY A 158 10.52 -19.70 -11.17
C GLY A 158 10.99 -19.78 -9.72
N ILE A 159 10.56 -18.86 -8.85
CA ILE A 159 10.94 -18.78 -7.43
C ILE A 159 9.69 -18.78 -6.55
N SER A 160 9.84 -19.17 -5.27
CA SER A 160 8.69 -19.13 -4.35
C SER A 160 8.20 -17.70 -4.07
N THR A 161 6.92 -17.53 -3.77
CA THR A 161 6.32 -16.26 -3.35
C THR A 161 7.06 -15.66 -2.15
N LYS A 162 7.46 -16.49 -1.17
CA LYS A 162 8.31 -16.08 -0.04
C LYS A 162 9.63 -15.48 -0.50
N THR A 163 10.24 -16.02 -1.54
CA THR A 163 11.49 -15.48 -2.13
C THR A 163 11.23 -14.14 -2.81
N VAL A 164 10.06 -13.97 -3.47
CA VAL A 164 9.68 -12.69 -4.09
C VAL A 164 9.54 -11.62 -3.02
N TYR A 165 8.81 -11.88 -1.93
CA TYR A 165 8.68 -10.95 -0.80
C TYR A 165 10.04 -10.55 -0.20
N THR A 166 10.91 -11.53 0.03
CA THR A 166 12.26 -11.25 0.55
C THR A 166 13.07 -10.36 -0.40
N ARG A 167 12.94 -10.58 -1.73
CA ARG A 167 13.62 -9.75 -2.73
C ARG A 167 13.02 -8.35 -2.82
N LEU A 168 11.71 -8.20 -2.73
CA LEU A 168 11.03 -6.89 -2.69
C LEU A 168 11.49 -6.10 -1.46
N SER A 169 11.43 -6.69 -0.26
CA SER A 169 11.85 -6.02 0.99
C SER A 169 13.31 -5.58 0.94
N ARG A 170 14.24 -6.48 0.61
CA ARG A 170 15.67 -6.16 0.53
C ARG A 170 16.00 -5.19 -0.61
N GLY A 171 15.37 -5.37 -1.77
CA GLY A 171 15.55 -4.49 -2.92
C GLY A 171 15.07 -3.06 -2.62
N LYS A 172 13.93 -2.91 -1.91
CA LYS A 172 13.42 -1.62 -1.45
C LYS A 172 14.40 -0.92 -0.50
N GLN A 173 14.96 -1.66 0.46
CA GLN A 173 15.96 -1.09 1.37
C GLN A 173 17.19 -0.58 0.62
N LEU A 174 17.75 -1.39 -0.30
CA LEU A 174 18.90 -1.01 -1.13
C LEU A 174 18.58 0.21 -2.01
N LEU A 175 17.38 0.26 -2.58
CA LEU A 175 16.91 1.38 -3.39
C LEU A 175 16.81 2.67 -2.56
N THR A 176 16.23 2.58 -1.36
CA THR A 176 16.14 3.72 -0.44
C THR A 176 17.52 4.25 -0.07
N ASP A 177 18.48 3.37 0.19
CA ASP A 177 19.85 3.75 0.54
C ASP A 177 20.58 4.39 -0.65
N SER A 178 20.34 3.88 -1.87
CA SER A 178 20.87 4.44 -3.12
C SER A 178 20.32 5.85 -3.38
N LEU A 179 19.02 6.07 -3.17
CA LEU A 179 18.36 7.37 -3.39
C LEU A 179 18.73 8.42 -2.33
N LYS A 180 18.99 8.02 -1.08
CA LYS A 180 19.51 8.93 -0.04
C LYS A 180 20.92 9.44 -0.34
N GLY A 181 21.70 8.71 -1.12
CA GLY A 181 23.03 9.14 -1.59
C GLY A 181 22.98 10.16 -2.72
N VAL A 182 21.87 10.28 -3.43
CA VAL A 182 21.62 11.28 -4.46
C VAL A 182 20.97 12.48 -3.78
N LYS A 183 21.77 13.52 -3.46
CA LYS A 183 21.20 14.81 -3.04
C LYS A 183 20.30 15.29 -4.17
N ILE A 184 19.01 15.37 -3.91
CA ILE A 184 18.05 16.10 -4.73
C ILE A 184 18.35 17.58 -4.44
N ASP A 185 19.19 18.19 -5.27
CA ASP A 185 19.34 19.64 -5.28
C ASP A 185 18.00 20.22 -5.76
N GLY A 186 17.26 20.82 -4.79
CA GLY A 186 15.98 21.48 -5.00
C GLY A 186 16.16 22.91 -5.46
#